data_cb5dff17001b89146fd704397957010c
#
_entry.id   cb5dff17001b89146fd704397957010c
#
_cell.length_a   1.000
_cell.length_b   1.000
_cell.length_c   1.000
_cell.angle_alpha   90.00
_cell.angle_beta   90.00
_cell.angle_gamma   90.00
#
_symmetry.space_group_name_H-M   'P 1'
#
loop_
_entity.id
_entity.type
_entity.pdbx_description
1 polymer ?
#
loop_
_entity_poly.entity_id
_entity_poly.type
_entity_poly.pdbx_seq_one_letter_code
_entity_poly.pdbx_strand_id
1 'polypeptide(L)'
;IETIDVTSGQVSGSGSSQITINPSSNFNGSTEYYVLIDSTAFDDTASNSYAGISSTTALSFTTIDTVDPTLSSSSPSDNATNVAVNANIVLTFSETVDTESGDIIIMKTSDDSTVETISVSSNQVTGNGFVPMGGGANGTVITINPATNFDGSTEYYVLIDPTAFDDTSSNSYSGINSS
;
A
#
# COMPACT_ATOMS: atom_id res chain seq x y z
N ILE A 1 -2.85 21.18 -11.85
CA ILE A 1 -1.88 21.09 -10.75
C ILE A 1 -1.09 22.38 -10.67
N GLU A 2 -0.23 22.69 -11.59
CA GLU A 2 0.57 23.93 -11.58
C GLU A 2 0.86 24.38 -13.00
N THR A 3 0.86 25.71 -13.23
CA THR A 3 1.39 26.34 -14.44
C THR A 3 2.66 27.06 -14.06
N ILE A 4 3.77 26.70 -14.68
CA ILE A 4 5.09 27.22 -14.36
C ILE A 4 5.52 28.15 -15.49
N ASP A 5 5.83 29.42 -15.16
CA ASP A 5 6.43 30.34 -16.08
C ASP A 5 7.89 29.90 -16.34
N VAL A 6 8.26 29.73 -17.61
CA VAL A 6 9.59 29.27 -18.01
C VAL A 6 10.70 30.26 -17.64
N THR A 7 10.35 31.53 -17.36
CA THR A 7 11.29 32.56 -16.88
C THR A 7 11.41 32.62 -15.37
N SER A 8 10.62 31.83 -14.64
CA SER A 8 10.65 31.79 -13.17
C SER A 8 11.87 31.04 -12.62
N GLY A 9 12.13 31.21 -11.32
CA GLY A 9 13.19 30.47 -10.63
C GLY A 9 12.95 28.95 -10.52
N GLN A 10 11.77 28.45 -10.91
CA GLN A 10 11.44 27.03 -10.96
C GLN A 10 12.04 26.33 -12.18
N VAL A 11 12.49 27.09 -13.18
CA VAL A 11 13.10 26.58 -14.41
C VAL A 11 14.57 26.99 -14.47
N SER A 12 15.45 26.02 -14.68
CA SER A 12 16.89 26.22 -14.76
C SER A 12 17.50 25.44 -15.93
N GLY A 13 18.75 25.73 -16.28
CA GLY A 13 19.47 25.07 -17.38
C GLY A 13 19.45 25.85 -18.70
N SER A 14 19.05 27.14 -18.70
CA SER A 14 19.11 27.98 -19.88
C SER A 14 20.52 27.97 -20.52
N GLY A 15 20.60 27.79 -21.82
CA GLY A 15 21.86 27.67 -22.55
C GLY A 15 22.53 26.30 -22.49
N SER A 16 21.89 25.30 -21.91
CA SER A 16 22.36 23.90 -21.88
C SER A 16 21.41 22.97 -22.64
N SER A 17 21.82 21.72 -22.84
CA SER A 17 20.98 20.67 -23.41
C SER A 17 20.02 20.04 -22.40
N GLN A 18 20.07 20.48 -21.14
CA GLN A 18 19.21 19.97 -20.06
C GLN A 18 18.48 21.12 -19.39
N ILE A 19 17.16 21.00 -19.36
CA ILE A 19 16.28 21.92 -18.61
C ILE A 19 15.75 21.17 -17.39
N THR A 20 15.87 21.78 -16.21
CA THR A 20 15.29 21.27 -14.98
C THR A 20 14.09 22.12 -14.60
N ILE A 21 12.96 21.48 -14.36
CA ILE A 21 11.72 22.09 -13.89
C ILE A 21 11.46 21.59 -12.48
N ASN A 22 11.35 22.52 -11.52
CA ASN A 22 11.14 22.20 -10.11
C ASN A 22 9.76 22.70 -9.67
N PRO A 23 8.74 21.83 -9.60
CA PRO A 23 7.41 22.22 -9.11
C PRO A 23 7.46 22.76 -7.68
N SER A 24 6.55 23.67 -7.34
CA SER A 24 6.47 24.28 -6.00
C SER A 24 5.84 23.37 -4.97
N SER A 25 5.08 22.37 -5.42
CA SER A 25 4.39 21.40 -4.57
C SER A 25 4.83 19.99 -4.91
N ASN A 26 4.87 19.13 -3.89
CA ASN A 26 5.09 17.71 -4.09
C ASN A 26 3.91 17.09 -4.86
N PHE A 27 4.20 16.06 -5.61
CA PHE A 27 3.18 15.21 -6.24
C PHE A 27 2.51 14.32 -5.20
N ASN A 28 1.23 14.00 -5.38
CA ASN A 28 0.56 12.96 -4.60
C ASN A 28 1.10 11.58 -5.02
N GLY A 29 1.08 10.62 -4.10
CA GLY A 29 1.40 9.22 -4.40
C GLY A 29 0.36 8.56 -5.32
N SER A 30 0.72 7.46 -5.97
CA SER A 30 -0.15 6.65 -6.85
C SER A 30 -0.92 7.46 -7.90
N THR A 31 -0.37 8.60 -8.34
CA THR A 31 -1.06 9.53 -9.23
C THR A 31 -0.32 9.65 -10.56
N GLU A 32 -1.07 9.51 -11.67
CA GLU A 32 -0.54 9.78 -12.99
C GLU A 32 -0.55 11.29 -13.28
N TYR A 33 0.59 11.81 -13.71
CA TYR A 33 0.80 13.19 -14.13
C TYR A 33 1.26 13.24 -15.57
N TYR A 34 0.94 14.32 -16.24
CA TYR A 34 1.47 14.64 -17.55
C TYR A 34 2.00 16.07 -17.58
N VAL A 35 2.95 16.34 -18.48
CA VAL A 35 3.56 17.64 -18.67
C VAL A 35 3.20 18.15 -20.07
N LEU A 36 2.70 19.37 -20.13
CA LEU A 36 2.53 20.12 -21.37
C LEU A 36 3.57 21.23 -21.41
N ILE A 37 4.10 21.53 -22.60
CA ILE A 37 5.09 22.59 -22.82
C ILE A 37 4.65 23.39 -24.04
N ASP A 38 4.50 24.70 -23.86
CA ASP A 38 4.17 25.59 -24.98
C ASP A 38 5.27 25.59 -26.03
N SER A 39 4.87 25.71 -27.30
CA SER A 39 5.80 25.80 -28.44
C SER A 39 6.68 27.06 -28.44
N THR A 40 6.38 28.02 -27.57
CA THR A 40 7.15 29.26 -27.38
C THR A 40 8.02 29.20 -26.10
N ALA A 41 8.06 28.05 -25.40
CA ALA A 41 8.74 27.95 -24.11
C ALA A 41 10.27 27.94 -24.22
N PHE A 42 10.80 27.35 -25.28
CA PHE A 42 12.24 27.15 -25.45
C PHE A 42 12.67 27.35 -26.91
N ASP A 43 13.80 28.06 -27.11
CA ASP A 43 14.49 28.20 -28.39
C ASP A 43 15.91 27.66 -28.27
N ASP A 44 16.48 27.23 -29.38
CA ASP A 44 17.92 26.93 -29.46
C ASP A 44 18.75 28.24 -29.60
N THR A 45 20.06 28.09 -29.59
CA THR A 45 21.00 29.25 -29.74
C THR A 45 20.93 29.92 -31.10
N ALA A 46 20.27 29.31 -32.10
CA ALA A 46 20.02 29.84 -33.42
C ALA A 46 18.60 30.43 -33.58
N SER A 47 17.84 30.53 -32.46
CA SER A 47 16.45 31.00 -32.40
C SER A 47 15.45 30.08 -33.11
N ASN A 48 15.73 28.79 -33.23
CA ASN A 48 14.71 27.83 -33.65
C ASN A 48 13.90 27.40 -32.44
N SER A 49 12.58 27.52 -32.53
CA SER A 49 11.68 27.20 -31.41
C SER A 49 11.46 25.69 -31.27
N TYR A 50 11.43 25.22 -30.03
CA TYR A 50 10.98 23.88 -29.70
C TYR A 50 9.47 23.75 -29.97
N ALA A 51 9.04 22.65 -30.58
CA ALA A 51 7.64 22.46 -30.95
C ALA A 51 6.67 22.31 -29.74
N GLY A 52 7.20 22.21 -28.54
CA GLY A 52 6.40 22.01 -27.34
C GLY A 52 5.90 20.58 -27.18
N ILE A 53 5.10 20.37 -26.14
CA ILE A 53 4.38 19.12 -25.86
C ILE A 53 2.91 19.48 -25.63
N SER A 54 2.04 19.10 -26.58
CA SER A 54 0.60 19.39 -26.52
C SER A 54 -0.26 18.16 -26.22
N SER A 55 0.32 16.95 -26.27
CA SER A 55 -0.38 15.70 -25.95
C SER A 55 -0.17 15.30 -24.51
N THR A 56 -1.24 14.94 -23.82
CA THR A 56 -1.20 14.42 -22.43
C THR A 56 -0.52 13.06 -22.29
N THR A 57 -0.29 12.37 -23.42
CA THR A 57 0.37 11.05 -23.46
C THR A 57 1.83 11.09 -23.91
N ALA A 58 2.34 12.29 -24.33
CA ALA A 58 3.70 12.42 -24.86
C ALA A 58 4.76 12.45 -23.76
N LEU A 59 4.43 12.97 -22.58
CA LEU A 59 5.27 12.98 -21.40
C LEU A 59 4.36 12.80 -20.18
N SER A 60 4.18 11.55 -19.74
CA SER A 60 3.46 11.21 -18.53
C SER A 60 4.29 10.30 -17.65
N PHE A 61 4.00 10.30 -16.36
CA PHE A 61 4.62 9.43 -15.36
C PHE A 61 3.65 9.22 -14.21
N THR A 62 3.78 8.08 -13.53
CA THR A 62 3.04 7.78 -12.30
C THR A 62 3.99 7.84 -11.12
N THR A 63 3.56 8.48 -10.05
CA THR A 63 4.32 8.55 -8.79
C THR A 63 4.23 7.21 -8.04
N ILE A 64 5.21 6.96 -7.18
CA ILE A 64 5.21 5.78 -6.29
C ILE A 64 3.99 5.82 -5.36
N ASP A 65 3.57 4.66 -4.90
CA ASP A 65 2.61 4.55 -3.81
C ASP A 65 3.27 4.96 -2.48
N THR A 66 2.54 5.71 -1.68
CA THR A 66 2.95 6.18 -0.35
C THR A 66 1.81 6.04 0.66
N VAL A 67 0.81 5.22 0.35
CA VAL A 67 -0.37 5.02 1.18
C VAL A 67 -0.26 3.67 1.85
N ASP A 68 -0.32 3.66 3.18
CA ASP A 68 -0.28 2.42 3.94
C ASP A 68 -1.58 1.63 3.75
N PRO A 69 -1.52 0.29 3.62
CA PRO A 69 -2.72 -0.54 3.58
C PRO A 69 -3.48 -0.47 4.91
N THR A 70 -4.80 -0.49 4.81
CA THR A 70 -5.69 -0.48 5.98
C THR A 70 -6.61 -1.70 5.98
N LEU A 71 -7.03 -2.14 7.17
CA LEU A 71 -8.02 -3.21 7.30
C LEU A 71 -9.41 -2.65 6.98
N SER A 72 -10.00 -3.11 5.87
CA SER A 72 -11.35 -2.71 5.45
C SER A 72 -12.45 -3.48 6.16
N SER A 73 -12.24 -4.77 6.43
CA SER A 73 -13.17 -5.62 7.17
C SER A 73 -12.50 -6.91 7.65
N SER A 74 -13.15 -7.58 8.61
CA SER A 74 -12.76 -8.92 9.06
C SER A 74 -13.97 -9.87 9.12
N SER A 75 -13.69 -11.16 9.08
CA SER A 75 -14.64 -12.22 9.41
C SER A 75 -13.94 -13.26 10.29
N PRO A 76 -14.37 -13.49 11.55
CA PRO A 76 -15.46 -12.81 12.23
C PRO A 76 -15.28 -11.28 12.28
N SER A 77 -16.38 -10.54 12.23
CA SER A 77 -16.33 -9.09 12.45
C SER A 77 -16.10 -8.79 13.93
N ASP A 78 -15.62 -7.60 14.22
CA ASP A 78 -15.52 -7.14 15.61
C ASP A 78 -16.86 -7.30 16.35
N ASN A 79 -16.81 -7.76 17.60
CA ASN A 79 -17.95 -8.12 18.44
C ASN A 79 -18.92 -9.17 17.86
N ALA A 80 -18.49 -10.00 16.89
CA ALA A 80 -19.32 -11.07 16.34
C ALA A 80 -19.68 -12.12 17.42
N THR A 81 -20.92 -12.58 17.39
CA THR A 81 -21.42 -13.63 18.26
C THR A 81 -21.80 -14.88 17.45
N ASN A 82 -21.88 -16.03 18.11
CA ASN A 82 -22.17 -17.33 17.46
C ASN A 82 -21.17 -17.73 16.39
N VAL A 83 -19.90 -17.35 16.57
CA VAL A 83 -18.79 -17.75 15.72
C VAL A 83 -18.54 -19.26 15.88
N ALA A 84 -18.35 -19.97 14.79
CA ALA A 84 -18.05 -21.40 14.83
C ALA A 84 -16.69 -21.63 15.50
N VAL A 85 -16.58 -22.67 16.33
CA VAL A 85 -15.35 -22.96 17.07
C VAL A 85 -14.15 -23.31 16.19
N ASN A 86 -14.37 -23.65 14.94
CA ASN A 86 -13.36 -23.93 13.92
C ASN A 86 -13.34 -22.84 12.82
N ALA A 87 -13.79 -21.65 13.12
CA ALA A 87 -13.80 -20.56 12.12
C ALA A 87 -12.37 -20.13 11.76
N ASN A 88 -12.17 -19.84 10.50
CA ASN A 88 -11.01 -19.07 10.05
C ASN A 88 -11.19 -17.59 10.38
N ILE A 89 -10.08 -16.86 10.49
CA ILE A 89 -10.07 -15.41 10.54
C ILE A 89 -9.72 -14.92 9.13
N VAL A 90 -10.59 -14.10 8.56
CA VAL A 90 -10.41 -13.52 7.21
C VAL A 90 -10.27 -12.01 7.35
N LEU A 91 -9.19 -11.47 6.85
CA LEU A 91 -8.90 -10.04 6.82
C LEU A 91 -9.03 -9.54 5.38
N THR A 92 -9.77 -8.45 5.19
CA THR A 92 -9.88 -7.77 3.88
C THR A 92 -9.22 -6.40 4.00
N PHE A 93 -8.21 -6.16 3.18
CA PHE A 93 -7.45 -4.92 3.17
C PHE A 93 -7.97 -3.95 2.09
N SER A 94 -7.59 -2.68 2.20
CA SER A 94 -7.89 -1.62 1.22
C SER A 94 -7.24 -1.88 -0.14
N GLU A 95 -6.14 -2.63 -0.14
CA GLU A 95 -5.31 -2.92 -1.31
C GLU A 95 -4.61 -4.28 -1.17
N THR A 96 -3.84 -4.65 -2.18
CA THR A 96 -3.05 -5.88 -2.14
C THR A 96 -1.91 -5.75 -1.13
N VAL A 97 -1.84 -6.71 -0.21
CA VAL A 97 -0.74 -6.87 0.74
C VAL A 97 -0.06 -8.21 0.53
N ASP A 98 1.18 -8.34 0.98
CA ASP A 98 1.88 -9.61 1.13
C ASP A 98 2.40 -9.78 2.56
N THR A 99 2.75 -11.02 2.92
CA THR A 99 3.26 -11.33 4.24
C THR A 99 4.76 -11.10 4.30
N GLU A 100 5.20 -10.35 5.31
CA GLU A 100 6.61 -10.05 5.55
C GLU A 100 7.16 -10.82 6.77
N SER A 101 7.08 -10.24 7.96
CA SER A 101 7.61 -10.85 9.17
C SER A 101 6.77 -10.51 10.39
N GLY A 102 6.77 -11.40 11.37
CA GLY A 102 6.02 -11.19 12.60
C GLY A 102 4.91 -12.23 12.79
N ASP A 103 4.07 -11.95 13.76
CA ASP A 103 3.09 -12.92 14.26
C ASP A 103 1.67 -12.33 14.30
N ILE A 104 0.71 -13.24 14.20
CA ILE A 104 -0.69 -13.03 14.52
C ILE A 104 -0.94 -13.81 15.82
N ILE A 105 -1.42 -13.12 16.85
CA ILE A 105 -1.63 -13.69 18.17
C ILE A 105 -3.11 -13.69 18.50
N ILE A 106 -3.66 -14.85 18.80
CA ILE A 106 -5.04 -15.02 19.25
C ILE A 106 -5.04 -15.13 20.78
N MET A 107 -5.84 -14.29 21.41
CA MET A 107 -5.89 -14.13 22.86
C MET A 107 -7.31 -14.33 23.39
N LYS A 108 -7.46 -14.81 24.63
CA LYS A 108 -8.74 -14.80 25.36
C LYS A 108 -8.93 -13.45 26.07
N THR A 109 -10.10 -12.84 25.92
CA THR A 109 -10.42 -11.56 26.58
C THR A 109 -10.52 -11.69 28.11
N SER A 110 -10.86 -12.89 28.63
CA SER A 110 -11.13 -13.07 30.04
C SER A 110 -9.90 -12.98 30.97
N ASP A 111 -8.72 -13.30 30.46
CA ASP A 111 -7.50 -13.43 31.25
C ASP A 111 -6.22 -13.08 30.47
N ASP A 112 -6.35 -12.54 29.26
CA ASP A 112 -5.27 -12.21 28.34
C ASP A 112 -4.32 -13.38 28.05
N SER A 113 -4.83 -14.63 28.15
CA SER A 113 -4.01 -15.80 27.83
C SER A 113 -3.90 -15.99 26.32
N THR A 114 -2.68 -16.30 25.86
CA THR A 114 -2.42 -16.64 24.45
C THR A 114 -3.03 -18.02 24.14
N VAL A 115 -3.85 -18.06 23.10
CA VAL A 115 -4.44 -19.29 22.55
C VAL A 115 -3.54 -19.88 21.49
N GLU A 116 -3.10 -19.04 20.58
CA GLU A 116 -2.20 -19.44 19.49
C GLU A 116 -1.38 -18.24 19.01
N THR A 117 -0.12 -18.51 18.66
CA THR A 117 0.76 -17.57 17.95
C THR A 117 1.05 -18.16 16.57
N ILE A 118 0.71 -17.43 15.53
CA ILE A 118 0.79 -17.87 14.13
C ILE A 118 1.76 -16.95 13.40
N SER A 119 2.89 -17.49 12.95
CA SER A 119 3.78 -16.72 12.07
C SER A 119 3.08 -16.41 10.74
N VAL A 120 3.18 -15.18 10.28
CA VAL A 120 2.59 -14.76 8.99
C VAL A 120 3.18 -15.51 7.79
N SER A 121 4.38 -16.04 7.92
CA SER A 121 5.03 -16.87 6.89
C SER A 121 4.63 -18.35 6.92
N SER A 122 3.77 -18.76 7.87
CA SER A 122 3.33 -20.16 7.99
C SER A 122 2.26 -20.50 6.93
N ASN A 123 2.07 -21.81 6.70
CA ASN A 123 1.01 -22.31 5.81
C ASN A 123 -0.42 -22.14 6.39
N GLN A 124 -0.56 -21.65 7.61
CA GLN A 124 -1.84 -21.26 8.19
C GLN A 124 -2.34 -19.92 7.66
N VAL A 125 -1.47 -19.14 7.04
CA VAL A 125 -1.79 -17.85 6.44
C VAL A 125 -1.78 -17.99 4.92
N THR A 126 -2.90 -17.67 4.27
CA THR A 126 -3.07 -17.77 2.82
C THR A 126 -3.74 -16.52 2.28
N GLY A 127 -3.39 -16.14 1.04
CA GLY A 127 -3.97 -14.98 0.37
C GLY A 127 -4.77 -15.37 -0.86
N ASN A 128 -5.60 -14.46 -1.36
CA ASN A 128 -6.36 -14.63 -2.60
C ASN A 128 -5.60 -14.19 -3.86
N GLY A 129 -4.38 -13.65 -3.70
CA GLY A 129 -3.52 -13.23 -4.80
C GLY A 129 -2.70 -14.37 -5.39
N PHE A 130 -2.04 -14.08 -6.51
CA PHE A 130 -1.11 -15.02 -7.13
C PHE A 130 0.21 -15.04 -6.34
N VAL A 131 0.57 -16.20 -5.80
CA VAL A 131 1.84 -16.41 -5.08
C VAL A 131 2.83 -17.09 -6.03
N PRO A 132 3.93 -16.44 -6.42
CA PRO A 132 5.05 -17.13 -7.08
C PRO A 132 5.60 -18.23 -6.16
N MET A 133 6.15 -19.31 -6.75
CA MET A 133 6.73 -20.41 -5.95
C MET A 133 7.74 -19.86 -4.93
N GLY A 134 7.46 -20.08 -3.65
CA GLY A 134 8.31 -19.64 -2.53
C GLY A 134 7.95 -18.28 -1.93
N GLY A 135 6.89 -17.61 -2.40
CA GLY A 135 6.35 -16.39 -1.79
C GLY A 135 5.37 -16.68 -0.65
N GLY A 136 5.21 -15.73 0.26
CA GLY A 136 4.20 -15.76 1.32
C GLY A 136 2.77 -15.54 0.79
N ALA A 137 1.80 -15.50 1.69
CA ALA A 137 0.42 -15.16 1.32
C ALA A 137 0.35 -13.72 0.82
N ASN A 138 -0.38 -13.49 -0.28
CA ASN A 138 -0.63 -12.14 -0.80
C ASN A 138 -2.07 -11.98 -1.32
N GLY A 139 -2.50 -10.75 -1.50
CA GLY A 139 -3.81 -10.37 -2.03
C GLY A 139 -4.53 -9.36 -1.16
N THR A 140 -5.71 -8.96 -1.58
CA THR A 140 -6.58 -8.08 -0.79
C THR A 140 -7.31 -8.82 0.33
N VAL A 141 -7.34 -10.15 0.28
CA VAL A 141 -7.99 -11.00 1.28
C VAL A 141 -6.97 -12.00 1.80
N ILE A 142 -6.69 -11.93 3.10
CA ILE A 142 -5.81 -12.86 3.82
C ILE A 142 -6.67 -13.73 4.72
N THR A 143 -6.48 -15.03 4.63
CA THR A 143 -7.16 -16.03 5.46
C THR A 143 -6.16 -16.68 6.42
N ILE A 144 -6.48 -16.64 7.70
CA ILE A 144 -5.74 -17.26 8.78
C ILE A 144 -6.54 -18.46 9.27
N ASN A 145 -5.93 -19.64 9.28
CA ASN A 145 -6.53 -20.90 9.71
C ASN A 145 -5.89 -21.37 11.02
N PRO A 146 -6.46 -21.03 12.20
CA PRO A 146 -5.93 -21.50 13.47
C PRO A 146 -5.88 -23.04 13.55
N ALA A 147 -4.82 -23.58 14.12
CA ALA A 147 -4.70 -25.01 14.36
C ALA A 147 -5.53 -25.45 15.60
N THR A 148 -5.76 -24.49 16.51
CA THR A 148 -6.52 -24.71 17.74
C THR A 148 -7.96 -24.24 17.56
N ASN A 149 -8.93 -25.11 17.84
CA ASN A 149 -10.33 -24.71 17.87
C ASN A 149 -10.61 -23.76 19.04
N PHE A 150 -11.50 -22.81 18.85
CA PHE A 150 -11.99 -21.92 19.89
C PHE A 150 -12.87 -22.66 20.90
N ASP A 151 -12.87 -22.24 22.16
CA ASP A 151 -13.83 -22.71 23.14
C ASP A 151 -15.22 -22.08 22.91
N GLY A 152 -16.28 -22.83 23.16
CA GLY A 152 -17.64 -22.26 23.05
C GLY A 152 -17.89 -21.20 24.13
N SER A 153 -18.72 -20.20 23.80
CA SER A 153 -19.10 -19.08 24.68
C SER A 153 -17.92 -18.32 25.28
N THR A 154 -16.84 -18.24 24.55
CA THR A 154 -15.61 -17.53 24.94
C THR A 154 -15.34 -16.39 23.95
N GLU A 155 -14.93 -15.24 24.48
CA GLU A 155 -14.56 -14.07 23.68
C GLU A 155 -13.05 -14.07 23.44
N TYR A 156 -12.68 -13.72 22.22
CA TYR A 156 -11.29 -13.66 21.76
C TYR A 156 -11.01 -12.33 21.08
N TYR A 157 -9.77 -11.91 21.13
CA TYR A 157 -9.25 -10.83 20.32
C TYR A 157 -7.97 -11.25 19.59
N VAL A 158 -7.62 -10.51 18.55
CA VAL A 158 -6.47 -10.80 17.69
C VAL A 158 -5.53 -9.61 17.72
N LEU A 159 -4.26 -9.88 17.93
CA LEU A 159 -3.17 -8.92 17.74
C LEU A 159 -2.43 -9.28 16.45
N ILE A 160 -1.95 -8.28 15.75
CA ILE A 160 -1.18 -8.44 14.51
C ILE A 160 0.02 -7.50 14.58
N ASP A 161 1.21 -8.06 14.40
CA ASP A 161 2.42 -7.25 14.38
C ASP A 161 2.39 -6.21 13.25
N PRO A 162 2.92 -5.00 13.47
CA PRO A 162 2.95 -3.95 12.43
C PRO A 162 3.93 -4.27 11.28
N THR A 163 4.73 -5.33 11.40
CA THR A 163 5.61 -5.85 10.35
C THR A 163 5.02 -7.05 9.62
N ALA A 164 3.75 -7.39 9.88
CA ALA A 164 3.12 -8.60 9.37
C ALA A 164 2.78 -8.51 7.88
N PHE A 165 2.34 -7.35 7.43
CA PHE A 165 1.84 -7.13 6.08
C PHE A 165 2.32 -5.80 5.52
N ASP A 166 2.86 -5.82 4.30
CA ASP A 166 3.20 -4.64 3.51
C ASP A 166 2.43 -4.67 2.18
N ASP A 167 2.27 -3.51 1.54
CA ASP A 167 1.83 -3.46 0.16
C ASP A 167 3.00 -3.72 -0.82
N THR A 168 2.72 -3.71 -2.11
CA THR A 168 3.73 -3.92 -3.16
C THR A 168 4.75 -2.78 -3.28
N SER A 169 4.54 -1.67 -2.59
CA SER A 169 5.43 -0.50 -2.53
C SER A 169 6.19 -0.42 -1.21
N SER A 170 6.04 -1.43 -0.36
CA SER A 170 6.63 -1.52 0.99
C SER A 170 6.09 -0.48 1.99
N ASN A 171 4.83 -0.05 1.82
CA ASN A 171 4.12 0.66 2.86
C ASN A 171 3.50 -0.37 3.82
N SER A 172 3.70 -0.21 5.12
CA SER A 172 3.36 -1.23 6.11
C SER A 172 1.97 -1.02 6.72
N TYR A 173 1.21 -2.11 6.87
CA TYR A 173 0.02 -2.12 7.69
C TYR A 173 0.39 -1.87 9.17
N SER A 174 -0.31 -0.97 9.83
CA SER A 174 0.01 -0.58 11.22
C SER A 174 -0.20 -1.67 12.28
N GLY A 175 -0.75 -2.82 11.90
CA GLY A 175 -1.06 -3.91 12.81
C GLY A 175 -2.29 -3.67 13.68
N ILE A 176 -2.53 -4.60 14.62
CA ILE A 176 -3.53 -4.50 15.71
C ILE A 176 -2.77 -4.72 17.01
N ASN A 177 -2.58 -3.65 17.81
CA ASN A 177 -1.69 -3.64 18.97
C ASN A 177 -2.41 -3.54 20.32
N SER A 178 -3.75 -3.48 20.32
CA SER A 178 -4.58 -3.39 21.53
C SER A 178 -5.89 -4.16 21.38
N SER A 179 -6.42 -4.63 22.48
CA SER A 179 -7.74 -5.26 22.63
C SER A 179 -8.84 -4.22 22.75
#